data_01ecd74af42abe9f0e4ff82c2fe0f319
#
_entry.id   01ecd74af42abe9f0e4ff82c2fe0f319
#
_cell.length_a   1.000
_cell.length_b   1.000
_cell.length_c   1.000
_cell.angle_alpha   90.00
_cell.angle_beta   90.00
_cell.angle_gamma   90.00
#
_symmetry.space_group_name_H-M   'P 1'
#
loop_
_entity.id
_entity.type
_entity.pdbx_description
1 polymer ?
#
loop_
_entity_poly.entity_id
_entity_poly.type
_entity_poly.pdbx_seq_one_letter_code
_entity_poly.pdbx_strand_id
1 'polypeptide(L)'
;KHIFELEEQIERQIFAGLNVTVTVIEKFRLSGQYNPQNFLETYRSSMELELRSYNMLEYNMFRQAQISFPGENDLHMILPYSVIAREKSGILIEYLQKVFCERCGMDLKVELEFRETQESKYRKNAAVQIAQEVENVIRHAKLNSKNEEPAQSEEAETAEKKAERTAEHKWK
;
A
#
# COMPACT_ATOMS: atom_id res chain seq x y z
N LYS A 1 -8.95 25.39 1.55
CA LYS A 1 -7.88 26.18 2.20
C LYS A 1 -8.42 26.90 3.44
N HIS A 2 -9.50 27.64 3.35
CA HIS A 2 -10.07 28.40 4.48
C HIS A 2 -10.61 27.53 5.62
N ILE A 3 -11.03 26.31 5.34
CA ILE A 3 -11.53 25.38 6.39
C ILE A 3 -10.38 24.95 7.29
N PHE A 4 -9.26 24.56 6.72
CA PHE A 4 -8.07 24.17 7.51
C PHE A 4 -7.55 25.34 8.36
N GLU A 5 -7.59 26.58 7.81
CA GLU A 5 -7.26 27.78 8.58
C GLU A 5 -8.23 27.99 9.73
N LEU A 6 -9.53 27.70 9.52
CA LEU A 6 -10.55 27.78 10.56
C LEU A 6 -10.37 26.69 11.63
N GLU A 7 -10.13 25.46 11.23
CA GLU A 7 -9.85 24.33 12.13
C GLU A 7 -8.65 24.66 13.04
N GLU A 8 -7.55 25.11 12.44
CA GLU A 8 -6.35 25.51 13.18
C GLU A 8 -6.59 26.68 14.13
N GLN A 9 -7.39 27.68 13.71
CA GLN A 9 -7.76 28.80 14.59
C GLN A 9 -8.61 28.35 15.78
N ILE A 10 -9.57 27.47 15.54
CA ILE A 10 -10.42 26.92 16.61
C ILE A 10 -9.57 26.11 17.60
N GLU A 11 -8.67 25.27 17.12
CA GLU A 11 -7.76 24.50 17.96
C GLU A 11 -6.89 25.44 18.83
N ARG A 12 -6.29 26.45 18.22
CA ARG A 12 -5.41 27.39 18.95
C ARG A 12 -6.13 28.30 19.91
N GLN A 13 -7.34 28.75 19.58
CA GLN A 13 -8.04 29.75 20.40
C GLN A 13 -8.92 29.11 21.48
N ILE A 14 -9.57 28.01 21.18
CA ILE A 14 -10.54 27.39 22.08
C ILE A 14 -9.94 26.21 22.84
N PHE A 15 -9.09 25.43 22.20
CA PHE A 15 -8.52 24.22 22.75
C PHE A 15 -7.01 24.33 23.01
N ALA A 16 -6.50 25.56 23.21
CA ALA A 16 -5.09 25.81 23.49
C ALA A 16 -4.60 24.95 24.66
N GLY A 17 -3.58 24.12 24.43
CA GLY A 17 -3.00 23.24 25.45
C GLY A 17 -3.72 21.90 25.65
N LEU A 18 -4.79 21.63 24.92
CA LEU A 18 -5.45 20.32 24.87
C LEU A 18 -5.05 19.61 23.58
N ASN A 19 -4.82 18.29 23.67
CA ASN A 19 -4.52 17.47 22.48
C ASN A 19 -5.82 17.04 21.79
N VAL A 20 -6.53 18.01 21.21
CA VAL A 20 -7.82 17.84 20.54
C VAL A 20 -7.66 18.24 19.08
N THR A 21 -8.13 17.40 18.17
CA THR A 21 -8.21 17.72 16.74
C THR A 21 -9.63 18.13 16.39
N VAL A 22 -9.77 19.30 15.78
CA VAL A 22 -11.06 19.84 15.32
C VAL A 22 -11.22 19.56 13.84
N THR A 23 -12.34 18.97 13.45
CA THR A 23 -12.69 18.74 12.06
C THR A 23 -14.01 19.43 11.74
N VAL A 24 -14.00 20.34 10.76
CA VAL A 24 -15.20 21.04 10.28
C VAL A 24 -15.82 20.25 9.14
N ILE A 25 -17.04 19.75 9.35
CA ILE A 25 -17.82 19.04 8.33
C ILE A 25 -18.75 20.04 7.63
N GLU A 26 -18.47 20.30 6.37
CA GLU A 26 -19.32 21.15 5.55
C GLU A 26 -20.54 20.35 5.04
N LYS A 27 -21.71 20.96 5.09
CA LYS A 27 -22.91 20.44 4.44
C LYS A 27 -23.37 21.40 3.36
N PHE A 28 -23.49 20.92 2.15
CA PHE A 28 -23.89 21.72 1.01
C PHE A 28 -25.34 21.45 0.62
N ARG A 29 -26.07 22.52 0.31
CA ARG A 29 -27.33 22.41 -0.43
C ARG A 29 -27.04 22.72 -1.89
N LEU A 30 -26.88 21.66 -2.67
CA LEU A 30 -26.64 21.79 -4.09
C LEU A 30 -27.93 22.17 -4.83
N SER A 31 -27.82 22.94 -5.91
CA SER A 31 -28.96 23.18 -6.80
C SER A 31 -29.32 21.88 -7.53
N GLY A 32 -30.59 21.71 -7.92
CA GLY A 32 -31.09 20.49 -8.55
C GLY A 32 -30.46 20.13 -9.90
N GLN A 33 -29.55 20.97 -10.41
CA GLN A 33 -28.76 20.67 -11.62
C GLN A 33 -27.54 19.76 -11.36
N TYR A 34 -27.13 19.60 -10.08
CA TYR A 34 -26.01 18.75 -9.75
C TYR A 34 -26.48 17.31 -9.57
N ASN A 35 -25.92 16.45 -10.38
CA ASN A 35 -25.91 15.00 -10.18
C ASN A 35 -24.49 14.58 -9.77
N PRO A 36 -24.25 13.33 -9.33
CA PRO A 36 -22.94 12.86 -8.92
C PRO A 36 -21.84 13.07 -9.97
N GLN A 37 -22.15 12.87 -11.25
CA GLN A 37 -21.19 13.07 -12.33
C GLN A 37 -20.78 14.55 -12.46
N ASN A 38 -21.73 15.47 -12.61
CA ASN A 38 -21.45 16.90 -12.73
C ASN A 38 -20.77 17.46 -11.50
N PHE A 39 -21.12 16.94 -10.32
CA PHE A 39 -20.45 17.30 -9.08
C PHE A 39 -18.99 16.88 -9.09
N LEU A 40 -18.69 15.63 -9.45
CA LEU A 40 -17.33 15.15 -9.52
C LEU A 40 -16.51 15.95 -10.55
N GLU A 41 -17.03 16.19 -11.74
CA GLU A 41 -16.35 16.98 -12.77
C GLU A 41 -16.00 18.39 -12.29
N THR A 42 -16.92 19.02 -11.58
CA THR A 42 -16.74 20.39 -11.06
C THR A 42 -15.76 20.46 -9.87
N TYR A 43 -15.88 19.52 -8.95
CA TYR A 43 -15.18 19.59 -7.64
C TYR A 43 -14.03 18.62 -7.49
N ARG A 44 -13.66 17.86 -8.53
CA ARG A 44 -12.56 16.90 -8.49
C ARG A 44 -11.27 17.48 -7.93
N SER A 45 -10.87 18.66 -8.37
CA SER A 45 -9.66 19.33 -7.90
C SER A 45 -9.71 19.69 -6.42
N SER A 46 -10.89 20.05 -5.91
CA SER A 46 -11.08 20.34 -4.48
C SER A 46 -11.00 19.07 -3.64
N MET A 47 -11.58 17.97 -4.12
CA MET A 47 -11.47 16.65 -3.48
C MET A 47 -10.04 16.13 -3.48
N GLU A 48 -9.30 16.30 -4.58
CA GLU A 48 -7.88 15.96 -4.66
C GLU A 48 -7.05 16.77 -3.66
N LEU A 49 -7.33 18.06 -3.48
CA LEU A 49 -6.66 18.90 -2.50
C LEU A 49 -6.96 18.46 -1.06
N GLU A 50 -8.21 18.13 -0.78
CA GLU A 50 -8.64 17.61 0.51
C GLU A 50 -7.94 16.27 0.82
N LEU A 51 -8.01 15.30 -0.08
CA LEU A 51 -7.34 14.01 0.08
C LEU A 51 -5.83 14.16 0.29
N ARG A 52 -5.19 15.05 -0.47
CA ARG A 52 -3.75 15.32 -0.33
C ARG A 52 -3.38 15.82 1.05
N SER A 53 -4.24 16.57 1.72
CA SER A 53 -3.98 17.08 3.06
C SER A 53 -4.17 16.03 4.15
N TYR A 54 -5.05 15.05 3.92
CA TYR A 54 -5.32 13.98 4.89
C TYR A 54 -4.45 12.76 4.67
N ASN A 55 -4.37 12.27 3.43
CA ASN A 55 -3.67 11.01 3.14
C ASN A 55 -3.15 10.97 1.69
N MET A 56 -1.85 11.00 1.55
CA MET A 56 -1.17 10.96 0.26
C MET A 56 -1.45 9.67 -0.54
N LEU A 57 -1.70 8.56 0.14
CA LEU A 57 -2.01 7.29 -0.52
C LEU A 57 -3.37 7.32 -1.21
N GLU A 58 -4.40 7.79 -0.49
CA GLU A 58 -5.76 7.94 -1.03
C GLU A 58 -5.81 8.99 -2.14
N TYR A 59 -5.08 10.09 -1.97
CA TYR A 59 -4.89 11.08 -3.03
C TYR A 59 -4.33 10.45 -4.31
N ASN A 60 -3.27 9.65 -4.20
CA ASN A 60 -2.66 9.00 -5.36
C ASN A 60 -3.60 7.96 -5.99
N MET A 61 -4.33 7.19 -5.21
CA MET A 61 -5.34 6.27 -5.71
C MET A 61 -6.45 7.01 -6.46
N PHE A 62 -7.02 8.06 -5.88
CA PHE A 62 -8.09 8.85 -6.48
C PHE A 62 -7.63 9.54 -7.77
N ARG A 63 -6.42 10.09 -7.78
CA ARG A 63 -5.85 10.72 -8.97
C ARG A 63 -5.64 9.75 -10.13
N GLN A 64 -5.24 8.52 -9.84
CA GLN A 64 -5.01 7.47 -10.84
C GLN A 64 -6.29 6.73 -11.23
N ALA A 65 -7.37 6.90 -10.48
CA ALA A 65 -8.63 6.26 -10.73
C ALA A 65 -9.24 6.73 -12.06
N GLN A 66 -9.65 5.74 -12.86
CA GLN A 66 -10.55 5.99 -13.98
C GLN A 66 -11.98 5.86 -13.45
N ILE A 67 -12.73 6.97 -13.52
CA ILE A 67 -14.07 7.06 -12.97
C ILE A 67 -15.05 7.22 -14.11
N SER A 68 -16.13 6.45 -14.07
CA SER A 68 -17.25 6.51 -15.00
C SER A 68 -18.57 6.37 -14.25
N PHE A 69 -19.65 6.86 -14.85
CA PHE A 69 -20.99 6.80 -14.29
C PHE A 69 -21.89 6.01 -15.25
N PRO A 70 -22.07 4.69 -15.05
CA PRO A 70 -22.96 3.89 -15.87
C PRO A 70 -24.44 4.19 -15.60
N GLY A 71 -24.78 4.74 -14.45
CA GLY A 71 -26.10 5.19 -14.03
C GLY A 71 -26.07 6.56 -13.36
N GLU A 72 -27.23 7.10 -12.99
CA GLU A 72 -27.31 8.42 -12.37
C GLU A 72 -26.59 8.49 -11.02
N ASN A 73 -26.68 7.42 -10.23
CA ASN A 73 -26.12 7.33 -8.89
C ASN A 73 -25.04 6.24 -8.76
N ASP A 74 -24.68 5.59 -9.87
CA ASP A 74 -23.70 4.52 -9.90
C ASP A 74 -22.34 5.06 -10.35
N LEU A 75 -21.36 5.02 -9.47
CA LEU A 75 -19.97 5.39 -9.75
C LEU A 75 -19.14 4.12 -9.92
N HIS A 76 -18.61 3.90 -11.11
CA HIS A 76 -17.68 2.83 -11.40
C HIS A 76 -16.25 3.38 -11.41
N MET A 77 -15.42 2.87 -10.50
CA MET A 77 -14.04 3.30 -10.32
C MET A 77 -13.08 2.16 -10.62
N ILE A 78 -12.16 2.41 -11.55
CA ILE A 78 -11.11 1.46 -11.93
C ILE A 78 -9.78 1.94 -11.37
N LEU A 79 -9.15 1.13 -10.53
CA LEU A 79 -7.84 1.40 -9.95
C LEU A 79 -6.75 0.50 -10.56
N PRO A 80 -5.50 1.00 -10.71
CA PRO A 80 -4.37 0.14 -11.00
C PRO A 80 -4.19 -0.88 -9.87
N TYR A 81 -4.05 -2.16 -10.22
CA TYR A 81 -3.87 -3.21 -9.24
C TYR A 81 -2.55 -3.05 -8.49
N SER A 82 -2.64 -2.97 -7.18
CA SER A 82 -1.53 -3.16 -6.25
C SER A 82 -2.07 -3.78 -4.95
N VAL A 83 -1.21 -4.45 -4.20
CA VAL A 83 -1.61 -5.03 -2.90
C VAL A 83 -2.14 -3.95 -1.96
N ILE A 84 -1.45 -2.80 -1.92
CA ILE A 84 -1.83 -1.67 -1.08
C ILE A 84 -3.16 -1.06 -1.55
N ALA A 85 -3.37 -0.88 -2.86
CA ALA A 85 -4.63 -0.36 -3.38
C ALA A 85 -5.79 -1.29 -3.03
N ARG A 86 -5.60 -2.60 -3.11
CA ARG A 86 -6.62 -3.58 -2.74
C ARG A 86 -6.99 -3.52 -1.25
N GLU A 87 -6.00 -3.37 -0.36
CA GLU A 87 -6.25 -3.31 1.08
C GLU A 87 -6.82 -1.97 1.54
N LYS A 88 -6.46 -0.88 0.91
CA LYS A 88 -6.78 0.49 1.35
C LYS A 88 -7.89 1.17 0.55
N SER A 89 -8.35 0.57 -0.54
CA SER A 89 -9.44 1.15 -1.36
C SER A 89 -10.75 1.37 -0.61
N GLY A 90 -11.00 0.59 0.45
CA GLY A 90 -12.18 0.78 1.31
C GLY A 90 -12.26 2.18 1.90
N ILE A 91 -11.13 2.73 2.34
CA ILE A 91 -11.06 4.09 2.93
C ILE A 91 -11.41 5.16 1.87
N LEU A 92 -10.96 4.97 0.63
CA LEU A 92 -11.32 5.87 -0.47
C LEU A 92 -12.83 5.82 -0.79
N ILE A 93 -13.44 4.63 -0.75
CA ILE A 93 -14.88 4.47 -0.92
C ILE A 93 -15.64 5.18 0.19
N GLU A 94 -15.23 5.00 1.45
CA GLU A 94 -15.84 5.70 2.60
C GLU A 94 -15.73 7.23 2.46
N TYR A 95 -14.59 7.73 1.99
CA TYR A 95 -14.42 9.15 1.72
C TYR A 95 -15.41 9.65 0.66
N LEU A 96 -15.54 8.93 -0.47
CA LEU A 96 -16.51 9.30 -1.52
C LEU A 96 -17.94 9.28 -1.00
N GLN A 97 -18.32 8.26 -0.25
CA GLN A 97 -19.67 8.17 0.37
C GLN A 97 -19.90 9.33 1.34
N LYS A 98 -18.94 9.70 2.17
CA LYS A 98 -19.04 10.87 3.06
C LYS A 98 -19.24 12.16 2.29
N VAL A 99 -18.47 12.39 1.22
CA VAL A 99 -18.61 13.61 0.43
C VAL A 99 -19.94 13.68 -0.28
N PHE A 100 -20.32 12.63 -0.99
CA PHE A 100 -21.55 12.65 -1.79
C PHE A 100 -22.81 12.52 -0.93
N CYS A 101 -22.88 11.54 -0.03
CA CYS A 101 -24.09 11.27 0.71
C CYS A 101 -24.24 12.19 1.94
N GLU A 102 -23.20 12.31 2.78
CA GLU A 102 -23.34 13.03 4.05
C GLU A 102 -23.25 14.54 3.87
N ARG A 103 -22.29 15.02 3.04
CA ARG A 103 -22.08 16.47 2.85
C ARG A 103 -23.01 17.06 1.80
N CYS A 104 -23.25 16.36 0.71
CA CYS A 104 -23.99 16.85 -0.45
C CYS A 104 -25.44 16.33 -0.54
N GLY A 105 -25.77 15.30 0.22
CA GLY A 105 -27.12 14.69 0.22
C GLY A 105 -27.47 14.00 -1.09
N MET A 106 -26.48 13.52 -1.84
CA MET A 106 -26.65 12.77 -3.09
C MET A 106 -26.43 11.28 -2.80
N ASP A 107 -27.33 10.43 -3.24
CA ASP A 107 -27.11 9.00 -3.15
C ASP A 107 -26.00 8.58 -4.14
N LEU A 108 -25.04 7.78 -3.66
CA LEU A 108 -23.97 7.27 -4.48
C LEU A 108 -23.68 5.80 -4.15
N LYS A 109 -23.72 4.98 -5.18
CA LYS A 109 -23.26 3.59 -5.13
C LYS A 109 -21.90 3.51 -5.84
N VAL A 110 -20.89 3.02 -5.13
CA VAL A 110 -19.52 2.92 -5.65
C VAL A 110 -19.21 1.47 -5.96
N GLU A 111 -18.90 1.19 -7.22
CA GLU A 111 -18.37 -0.10 -7.69
C GLU A 111 -16.88 0.04 -8.00
N LEU A 112 -16.07 -0.88 -7.49
CA LEU A 112 -14.63 -0.83 -7.63
C LEU A 112 -14.12 -2.01 -8.47
N GLU A 113 -13.32 -1.71 -9.48
CA GLU A 113 -12.61 -2.67 -10.31
C GLU A 113 -11.09 -2.44 -10.22
N PHE A 114 -10.30 -3.51 -10.24
CA PHE A 114 -8.85 -3.44 -10.31
C PHE A 114 -8.35 -3.89 -11.67
N ARG A 115 -7.58 -3.02 -12.33
CA ARG A 115 -6.96 -3.33 -13.62
C ARG A 115 -5.46 -3.57 -13.45
N GLU A 116 -4.99 -4.72 -13.91
CA GLU A 116 -3.55 -4.99 -13.95
C GLU A 116 -2.86 -4.09 -14.96
N THR A 117 -1.90 -3.30 -14.48
CA THR A 117 -1.01 -2.52 -15.35
C THR A 117 0.10 -3.40 -15.92
N GLN A 118 0.66 -3.01 -17.05
CA GLN A 118 1.79 -3.74 -17.65
C GLN A 118 2.99 -3.85 -16.70
N GLU A 119 3.26 -2.82 -15.90
CA GLU A 119 4.30 -2.86 -14.87
C GLU A 119 4.04 -3.95 -13.81
N SER A 120 2.78 -4.15 -13.41
CA SER A 120 2.41 -5.22 -12.48
C SER A 120 2.66 -6.60 -13.09
N LYS A 121 2.40 -6.78 -14.38
CA LYS A 121 2.70 -8.01 -15.14
C LYS A 121 4.20 -8.28 -15.23
N TYR A 122 4.99 -7.24 -15.52
CA TYR A 122 6.45 -7.35 -15.55
C TYR A 122 7.02 -7.75 -14.21
N ARG A 123 6.56 -7.15 -13.11
CA ARG A 123 7.00 -7.51 -11.75
C ARG A 123 6.62 -8.93 -11.37
N LYS A 124 5.42 -9.38 -11.73
CA LYS A 124 5.00 -10.78 -11.51
C LYS A 124 5.87 -11.75 -12.30
N ASN A 125 6.11 -11.46 -13.58
CA ASN A 125 6.94 -12.30 -14.43
C ASN A 125 8.40 -12.33 -13.94
N ALA A 126 8.96 -11.19 -13.53
CA ALA A 126 10.29 -11.12 -12.94
C ALA A 126 10.38 -11.92 -11.64
N ALA A 127 9.38 -11.84 -10.77
CA ALA A 127 9.34 -12.62 -9.53
C ALA A 127 9.27 -14.14 -9.80
N VAL A 128 8.51 -14.56 -10.81
CA VAL A 128 8.45 -15.96 -11.24
C VAL A 128 9.79 -16.42 -11.80
N GLN A 129 10.44 -15.61 -12.63
CA GLN A 129 11.77 -15.94 -13.17
C GLN A 129 12.82 -16.06 -12.06
N ILE A 130 12.86 -15.11 -11.12
CA ILE A 130 13.77 -15.17 -9.97
C ILE A 130 13.52 -16.42 -9.14
N ALA A 131 12.26 -16.78 -8.88
CA ALA A 131 11.91 -17.99 -8.14
C ALA A 131 12.40 -19.26 -8.86
N GLN A 132 12.26 -19.32 -10.19
CA GLN A 132 12.77 -20.44 -10.99
C GLN A 132 14.29 -20.51 -11.01
N GLU A 133 14.97 -19.38 -11.09
CA GLU A 133 16.45 -19.34 -11.02
C GLU A 133 16.95 -19.79 -9.66
N VAL A 134 16.34 -19.33 -8.57
CA VAL A 134 16.67 -19.76 -7.21
C VAL A 134 16.47 -21.27 -7.05
N GLU A 135 15.36 -21.83 -7.55
CA GLU A 135 15.12 -23.26 -7.49
C GLU A 135 16.15 -24.05 -8.30
N ASN A 136 16.54 -23.57 -9.47
CA ASN A 136 17.59 -24.18 -10.28
C ASN A 136 18.95 -24.14 -9.56
N VAL A 137 19.32 -23.02 -8.94
CA VAL A 137 20.57 -22.91 -8.15
C VAL A 137 20.56 -23.90 -6.98
N ILE A 138 19.45 -23.99 -6.25
CA ILE A 138 19.32 -24.94 -5.14
C ILE A 138 19.42 -26.40 -5.64
N ARG A 139 18.82 -26.70 -6.79
CA ARG A 139 18.89 -28.04 -7.40
C ARG A 139 20.32 -28.38 -7.81
N HIS A 140 21.05 -27.46 -8.43
CA HIS A 140 22.45 -27.64 -8.79
C HIS A 140 23.37 -27.77 -7.56
N ALA A 141 23.14 -26.98 -6.52
CA ALA A 141 23.89 -27.07 -5.27
C ALA A 141 23.67 -28.46 -4.60
N LYS A 142 22.44 -28.98 -4.59
CA LYS A 142 22.14 -30.32 -4.06
C LYS A 142 22.71 -31.46 -4.91
N LEU A 143 22.88 -31.27 -6.21
CA LEU A 143 23.54 -32.24 -7.09
C LEU A 143 25.04 -32.26 -6.87
N ASN A 144 25.66 -31.09 -6.69
CA ASN A 144 27.10 -31.01 -6.41
C ASN A 144 27.45 -31.55 -5.01
N SER A 145 26.61 -31.31 -4.00
CA SER A 145 26.83 -31.87 -2.65
C SER A 145 26.67 -33.38 -2.57
N LYS A 146 26.02 -34.01 -3.56
CA LYS A 146 25.95 -35.51 -3.65
C LYS A 146 27.18 -36.10 -4.34
N ASN A 147 27.97 -35.31 -5.06
CA ASN A 147 29.17 -35.77 -5.73
C ASN A 147 30.46 -35.53 -4.92
N GLU A 148 30.35 -34.85 -3.76
CA GLU A 148 31.47 -34.60 -2.84
C GLU A 148 31.27 -35.40 -1.54
N GLU A 149 31.41 -36.72 -1.59
CA GLU A 149 31.77 -37.56 -0.47
C GLU A 149 32.80 -38.59 -0.99
N PRO A 150 33.79 -38.99 -0.22
CA PRO A 150 34.44 -38.49 1.02
C PRO A 150 35.96 -38.41 0.93
N ALA A 151 36.57 -37.27 1.19
CA ALA A 151 38.02 -37.21 1.35
C ALA A 151 38.52 -36.34 2.53
N GLN A 152 37.69 -36.07 3.55
CA GLN A 152 38.11 -35.23 4.69
C GLN A 152 37.89 -35.81 6.08
N SER A 153 37.71 -37.12 6.23
CA SER A 153 37.60 -37.72 7.55
C SER A 153 38.92 -38.21 8.15
N GLU A 154 40.04 -38.25 7.37
CA GLU A 154 41.35 -38.73 7.88
C GLU A 154 42.25 -37.62 8.40
N GLU A 155 42.10 -36.38 7.96
CA GLU A 155 42.95 -35.25 8.44
C GLU A 155 42.50 -34.64 9.78
N ALA A 156 41.24 -34.77 10.14
CA ALA A 156 40.72 -34.26 11.42
C ALA A 156 41.11 -35.16 12.60
N GLU A 157 41.17 -36.47 12.43
CA GLU A 157 41.58 -37.41 13.47
C GLU A 157 43.10 -37.38 13.78
N THR A 158 43.89 -37.06 12.79
CA THR A 158 45.34 -36.89 12.97
C THR A 158 45.74 -35.58 13.63
N ALA A 159 44.96 -34.50 13.48
CA ALA A 159 45.19 -33.23 14.13
C ALA A 159 44.83 -33.26 15.63
N GLU A 160 43.79 -33.98 16.02
CA GLU A 160 43.38 -34.12 17.42
C GLU A 160 44.36 -34.96 18.24
N LYS A 161 44.85 -36.08 17.67
CA LYS A 161 45.85 -36.94 18.33
C LYS A 161 47.22 -36.24 18.46
N LYS A 162 47.50 -35.23 17.64
CA LYS A 162 48.78 -34.47 17.73
C LYS A 162 48.69 -33.32 18.75
N ALA A 163 47.49 -32.81 19.02
CA ALA A 163 47.25 -31.81 20.05
C ALA A 163 47.26 -32.39 21.47
N GLU A 164 46.74 -33.60 21.66
CA GLU A 164 46.79 -34.28 22.96
C GLU A 164 48.22 -34.69 23.38
N ARG A 165 49.07 -35.11 22.45
CA ARG A 165 50.48 -35.47 22.77
C ARG A 165 51.32 -34.25 23.14
N THR A 166 50.98 -33.02 22.70
CA THR A 166 51.72 -31.82 23.04
C THR A 166 51.29 -31.21 24.37
N ALA A 167 50.08 -31.55 24.86
CA ALA A 167 49.60 -31.08 26.15
C ALA A 167 50.19 -31.89 27.34
N GLU A 168 50.46 -33.18 27.15
CA GLU A 168 51.07 -34.02 28.21
C GLU A 168 52.58 -33.75 28.47
N HIS A 169 53.27 -33.11 27.55
CA HIS A 169 54.71 -32.85 27.70
C HIS A 169 55.05 -31.51 28.35
N LYS A 170 54.06 -30.71 28.77
CA LYS A 170 54.27 -29.35 29.33
C LYS A 170 54.11 -29.27 30.86
N TRP A 171 53.87 -30.42 31.52
CA TRP A 171 53.71 -30.51 32.98
C TRP A 171 54.53 -31.65 33.62
N LYS A 172 55.85 -31.70 33.30
CA LYS A 172 56.88 -32.35 34.10
C LYS A 172 58.10 -31.47 34.29
#